data_28cc460201c477a2ab787c24e72b4cc5
#
_entry.id   28cc460201c477a2ab787c24e72b4cc5
#
_cell.length_a   1.000
_cell.length_b   1.000
_cell.length_c   1.000
_cell.angle_alpha   90.00
_cell.angle_beta   90.00
_cell.angle_gamma   90.00
#
_symmetry.space_group_name_H-M   'P 1'
#
loop_
_entity.id
_entity.type
_entity.pdbx_description
1 polymer ?
#
loop_
_entity_poly.entity_id
_entity_poly.type
_entity_poly.pdbx_seq_one_letter_code
_entity_poly.pdbx_strand_id
1 'polypeptide(L)'
;MDLFRSLKAGNWPLLFGIAFFIGMMAVGYYYNLTFVQFGLLDLGTRVIGMSEQRVAKAMAVLALITSVVAITFGLHMMRQGWSEQFKTKLRLAFGVVLIQTALTWIAPDVRSEAGFLTWVVSAAIAMGIGVPVTFGMTVDLVPVRYRGHTGALITAGAYFPAAVLSATWTIEQFSAGLSWVMPAGLASLGVLAFADLDFVKRLASQHRRAEFGRGRFVRIGTEGKPNVRGSFILLVVLMFAIFFIDSLGFLRLAETPFFFETAWQSSELIPRLSIGITHVLAALIAGVLYAALNEKELFLWIFGIFGLVHLMYSGMARDFPIGEPTLAAPILYSIAVSLYTVANFAIWADVSTPRTISRNTAVGVAMSGFTATFLSTALALRLRLAGVSLEAHLRIVDALAMLFFLLVLNLVFFAPVSRTEKKDRGSVKESG
;
A
#
# COMPACT_ATOMS: atom_id res chain seq x y z
N MET A 1 9.52 -18.23 15.43
CA MET A 1 9.46 -19.50 16.17
C MET A 1 8.03 -19.96 16.48
N ASP A 2 7.09 -19.07 16.77
CA ASP A 2 5.72 -19.46 17.15
C ASP A 2 4.81 -19.89 15.97
N LEU A 3 5.08 -19.42 14.75
CA LEU A 3 4.34 -19.89 13.55
C LEU A 3 4.61 -21.39 13.32
N PHE A 4 5.86 -21.83 13.49
CA PHE A 4 6.23 -23.26 13.43
C PHE A 4 5.63 -24.07 14.58
N ARG A 5 5.43 -23.47 15.77
CA ARG A 5 4.70 -24.11 16.86
C ARG A 5 3.22 -24.25 16.57
N SER A 6 2.62 -23.25 15.90
CA SER A 6 1.22 -23.32 15.42
C SER A 6 1.03 -24.35 14.31
N LEU A 7 2.04 -24.57 13.46
CA LEU A 7 2.09 -25.67 12.49
C LEU A 7 2.10 -27.04 13.21
N LYS A 8 2.93 -27.20 14.23
CA LYS A 8 2.98 -28.43 15.07
C LYS A 8 1.70 -28.64 15.87
N ALA A 9 1.00 -27.58 16.26
CA ALA A 9 -0.26 -27.63 17.01
C ALA A 9 -1.51 -27.89 16.15
N GLY A 10 -1.38 -28.10 14.83
CA GLY A 10 -2.50 -28.43 13.93
C GLY A 10 -3.49 -27.29 13.68
N ASN A 11 -3.09 -26.02 13.87
CA ASN A 11 -3.99 -24.86 13.65
C ASN A 11 -4.07 -24.45 12.15
N TRP A 12 -4.37 -25.44 11.30
CA TRP A 12 -4.47 -25.28 9.86
C TRP A 12 -5.43 -24.17 9.39
N PRO A 13 -6.62 -23.95 10.06
CA PRO A 13 -7.51 -22.88 9.64
C PRO A 13 -6.87 -21.49 9.74
N LEU A 14 -6.09 -21.24 10.77
CA LEU A 14 -5.37 -19.98 10.94
C LEU A 14 -4.31 -19.78 9.87
N LEU A 15 -3.50 -20.80 9.62
CA LEU A 15 -2.43 -20.75 8.60
C LEU A 15 -3.00 -20.54 7.21
N PHE A 16 -4.07 -21.27 6.87
CA PHE A 16 -4.79 -21.08 5.62
C PHE A 16 -5.35 -19.67 5.51
N GLY A 17 -5.97 -19.16 6.58
CA GLY A 17 -6.51 -17.78 6.61
C GLY A 17 -5.44 -16.72 6.36
N ILE A 18 -4.27 -16.84 7.00
CA ILE A 18 -3.13 -15.92 6.78
C ILE A 18 -2.60 -16.05 5.35
N ALA A 19 -2.37 -17.26 4.85
CA ALA A 19 -1.85 -17.50 3.50
C ALA A 19 -2.83 -16.97 2.42
N PHE A 20 -4.12 -17.23 2.59
CA PHE A 20 -5.17 -16.69 1.73
C PHE A 20 -5.18 -15.17 1.73
N PHE A 21 -5.09 -14.55 2.92
CA PHE A 21 -5.05 -13.10 3.06
C PHE A 21 -3.82 -12.50 2.35
N ILE A 22 -2.63 -13.09 2.56
CA ILE A 22 -1.40 -12.68 1.89
C ILE A 22 -1.56 -12.75 0.37
N GLY A 23 -2.04 -13.88 -0.16
CA GLY A 23 -2.23 -14.06 -1.60
C GLY A 23 -3.23 -13.05 -2.18
N MET A 24 -4.38 -12.88 -1.54
CA MET A 24 -5.41 -11.93 -1.98
C MET A 24 -4.89 -10.48 -1.98
N MET A 25 -4.20 -10.07 -0.92
CA MET A 25 -3.67 -8.70 -0.80
C MET A 25 -2.49 -8.46 -1.74
N ALA A 26 -1.60 -9.45 -1.91
CA ALA A 26 -0.46 -9.33 -2.83
C ALA A 26 -0.91 -9.21 -4.28
N VAL A 27 -1.86 -10.05 -4.71
CA VAL A 27 -2.44 -9.98 -6.08
C VAL A 27 -3.20 -8.68 -6.27
N GLY A 28 -4.01 -8.25 -5.29
CA GLY A 28 -4.75 -6.99 -5.36
C GLY A 28 -3.83 -5.76 -5.42
N TYR A 29 -2.72 -5.79 -4.68
CA TYR A 29 -1.75 -4.70 -4.72
C TYR A 29 -0.91 -4.73 -6.01
N TYR A 30 -0.51 -5.90 -6.49
CA TYR A 30 0.12 -6.07 -7.81
C TYR A 30 -0.79 -5.53 -8.92
N TYR A 31 -2.10 -5.88 -8.89
CA TYR A 31 -3.10 -5.36 -9.83
C TYR A 31 -3.14 -3.83 -9.82
N ASN A 32 -3.19 -3.21 -8.65
CA ASN A 32 -3.23 -1.75 -8.53
C ASN A 32 -1.92 -1.11 -9.04
N LEU A 33 -0.78 -1.64 -8.62
CA LEU A 33 0.53 -1.10 -8.96
C LEU A 33 0.84 -1.20 -10.45
N THR A 34 0.58 -2.34 -11.07
CA THR A 34 0.94 -2.61 -12.46
C THR A 34 -0.19 -2.28 -13.43
N PHE A 35 -1.30 -2.98 -13.32
CA PHE A 35 -2.38 -2.89 -14.28
C PHE A 35 -3.11 -1.55 -14.24
N VAL A 36 -3.43 -1.04 -13.03
CA VAL A 36 -4.14 0.24 -12.89
C VAL A 36 -3.22 1.43 -13.11
N GLN A 37 -2.01 1.44 -12.53
CA GLN A 37 -1.14 2.61 -12.66
C GLN A 37 -0.44 2.64 -14.01
N PHE A 38 0.28 1.59 -14.39
CA PHE A 38 1.07 1.59 -15.62
C PHE A 38 0.31 1.07 -16.84
N GLY A 39 -0.53 0.05 -16.67
CA GLY A 39 -1.34 -0.49 -17.77
C GLY A 39 -2.34 0.53 -18.30
N LEU A 40 -2.95 1.34 -17.43
CA LEU A 40 -3.83 2.44 -17.89
C LEU A 40 -3.08 3.54 -18.61
N LEU A 41 -1.87 3.89 -18.17
CA LEU A 41 -1.05 4.87 -18.86
C LEU A 41 -0.75 4.40 -20.28
N ASP A 42 -0.32 3.15 -20.44
CA ASP A 42 -0.04 2.54 -21.74
C ASP A 42 -1.31 2.41 -22.60
N LEU A 43 -2.43 1.96 -22.02
CA LEU A 43 -3.72 1.88 -22.71
C LEU A 43 -4.16 3.24 -23.27
N GLY A 44 -4.09 4.28 -22.45
CA GLY A 44 -4.50 5.62 -22.85
C GLY A 44 -3.58 6.23 -23.89
N THR A 45 -2.26 6.17 -23.70
CA THR A 45 -1.30 6.84 -24.58
C THR A 45 -0.99 6.05 -25.85
N ARG A 46 -0.60 4.79 -25.72
CA ARG A 46 -0.16 3.96 -26.86
C ARG A 46 -1.33 3.35 -27.64
N VAL A 47 -2.32 2.77 -26.94
CA VAL A 47 -3.38 1.99 -27.62
C VAL A 47 -4.48 2.92 -28.17
N ILE A 48 -4.91 3.90 -27.38
CA ILE A 48 -6.01 4.82 -27.76
C ILE A 48 -5.47 6.10 -28.42
N GLY A 49 -4.20 6.48 -28.17
CA GLY A 49 -3.59 7.68 -28.74
C GLY A 49 -4.00 8.98 -28.03
N MET A 50 -4.40 8.90 -26.76
CA MET A 50 -4.69 10.08 -25.93
C MET A 50 -3.39 10.80 -25.59
N SER A 51 -3.45 12.13 -25.41
CA SER A 51 -2.31 12.86 -24.87
C SER A 51 -2.05 12.46 -23.41
N GLU A 52 -0.77 12.42 -23.00
CA GLU A 52 -0.37 12.12 -21.61
C GLU A 52 -1.14 12.99 -20.60
N GLN A 53 -1.36 14.27 -20.93
CA GLN A 53 -2.12 15.16 -20.06
C GLN A 53 -3.58 14.71 -19.85
N ARG A 54 -4.23 14.17 -20.89
CA ARG A 54 -5.60 13.62 -20.75
C ARG A 54 -5.62 12.35 -19.92
N VAL A 55 -4.65 11.46 -20.15
CA VAL A 55 -4.51 10.25 -19.35
C VAL A 55 -4.22 10.58 -17.88
N ALA A 56 -3.30 11.52 -17.60
CA ALA A 56 -3.01 11.98 -16.25
C ALA A 56 -4.26 12.56 -15.56
N LYS A 57 -5.09 13.34 -16.26
CA LYS A 57 -6.37 13.83 -15.74
C LYS A 57 -7.34 12.69 -15.42
N ALA A 58 -7.44 11.68 -16.27
CA ALA A 58 -8.29 10.51 -16.04
C ALA A 58 -7.82 9.70 -14.82
N MET A 59 -6.50 9.50 -14.66
CA MET A 59 -5.93 8.87 -13.48
C MET A 59 -6.17 9.68 -12.20
N ALA A 60 -6.13 11.00 -12.29
CA ALA A 60 -6.49 11.88 -11.18
C ALA A 60 -7.97 11.71 -10.78
N VAL A 61 -8.86 11.61 -11.75
CA VAL A 61 -10.30 11.35 -11.53
C VAL A 61 -10.49 9.95 -10.90
N LEU A 62 -9.76 8.93 -11.38
CA LEU A 62 -9.74 7.60 -10.78
C LEU A 62 -9.39 7.67 -9.28
N ALA A 63 -8.30 8.34 -8.92
CA ALA A 63 -7.86 8.47 -7.54
C ALA A 63 -8.90 9.21 -6.67
N LEU A 64 -9.51 10.28 -7.20
CA LEU A 64 -10.55 11.03 -6.49
C LEU A 64 -11.81 10.18 -6.26
N ILE A 65 -12.34 9.52 -7.30
CA ILE A 65 -13.52 8.65 -7.17
C ILE A 65 -13.23 7.51 -6.19
N THR A 66 -12.06 6.86 -6.33
CA THR A 66 -11.65 5.79 -5.42
C THR A 66 -11.63 6.27 -3.96
N SER A 67 -11.10 7.47 -3.69
CA SER A 67 -11.04 8.04 -2.35
C SER A 67 -12.44 8.29 -1.78
N VAL A 68 -13.31 8.92 -2.56
CA VAL A 68 -14.68 9.22 -2.13
C VAL A 68 -15.47 7.93 -1.86
N VAL A 69 -15.40 6.97 -2.78
CA VAL A 69 -16.09 5.68 -2.64
C VAL A 69 -15.54 4.91 -1.45
N ALA A 70 -14.22 4.85 -1.26
CA ALA A 70 -13.63 4.14 -0.12
C ALA A 70 -14.10 4.72 1.22
N ILE A 71 -14.04 6.04 1.39
CA ILE A 71 -14.44 6.71 2.64
C ILE A 71 -15.93 6.50 2.91
N THR A 72 -16.78 6.76 1.92
CA THR A 72 -18.24 6.63 2.08
C THR A 72 -18.64 5.18 2.36
N PHE A 73 -18.07 4.22 1.63
CA PHE A 73 -18.35 2.80 1.82
C PHE A 73 -17.80 2.26 3.14
N GLY A 74 -16.58 2.66 3.54
CA GLY A 74 -16.01 2.29 4.84
C GLY A 74 -16.81 2.81 6.03
N LEU A 75 -17.35 4.04 5.93
CA LEU A 75 -18.28 4.60 6.92
C LEU A 75 -19.59 3.82 6.94
N HIS A 76 -20.12 3.45 5.77
CA HIS A 76 -21.33 2.64 5.66
C HIS A 76 -21.15 1.27 6.31
N MET A 77 -20.06 0.56 5.99
CA MET A 77 -19.72 -0.74 6.59
C MET A 77 -19.66 -0.67 8.13
N MET A 78 -19.06 0.39 8.66
CA MET A 78 -18.98 0.60 10.11
C MET A 78 -20.36 0.81 10.72
N ARG A 79 -21.23 1.63 10.09
CA ARG A 79 -22.58 1.94 10.58
C ARG A 79 -23.50 0.72 10.54
N GLN A 80 -23.38 -0.12 9.50
CA GLN A 80 -24.18 -1.35 9.35
C GLN A 80 -23.62 -2.55 10.14
N GLY A 81 -22.49 -2.39 10.83
CA GLY A 81 -21.84 -3.49 11.55
C GLY A 81 -21.16 -4.51 10.64
N TRP A 82 -21.04 -4.24 9.33
CA TRP A 82 -20.39 -5.15 8.37
C TRP A 82 -18.89 -5.29 8.62
N SER A 83 -18.28 -4.32 9.27
CA SER A 83 -16.86 -4.38 9.68
C SER A 83 -16.55 -5.61 10.56
N GLU A 84 -17.51 -6.11 11.32
CA GLU A 84 -17.39 -7.26 12.21
C GLU A 84 -17.92 -8.57 11.58
N GLN A 85 -18.43 -8.50 10.35
CA GLN A 85 -19.04 -9.64 9.65
C GLN A 85 -18.09 -10.19 8.58
N PHE A 86 -17.28 -11.18 8.94
CA PHE A 86 -16.29 -11.77 8.01
C PHE A 86 -16.92 -12.31 6.72
N LYS A 87 -18.07 -13.01 6.82
CA LYS A 87 -18.76 -13.58 5.66
C LYS A 87 -19.29 -12.50 4.70
N THR A 88 -19.75 -11.36 5.24
CA THR A 88 -20.15 -10.19 4.43
C THR A 88 -18.94 -9.60 3.70
N LYS A 89 -17.78 -9.46 4.39
CA LYS A 89 -16.54 -8.99 3.75
C LYS A 89 -16.09 -9.93 2.62
N LEU A 90 -16.15 -11.24 2.79
CA LEU A 90 -15.84 -12.21 1.73
C LEU A 90 -16.75 -12.06 0.50
N ARG A 91 -18.06 -11.88 0.70
CA ARG A 91 -19.02 -11.68 -0.41
C ARG A 91 -18.77 -10.39 -1.16
N LEU A 92 -18.46 -9.31 -0.44
CA LEU A 92 -18.11 -8.03 -1.03
C LEU A 92 -16.77 -8.13 -1.80
N ALA A 93 -15.77 -8.80 -1.23
CA ALA A 93 -14.50 -9.06 -1.91
C ALA A 93 -14.70 -9.87 -3.20
N PHE A 94 -15.57 -10.89 -3.17
CA PHE A 94 -15.94 -11.64 -4.37
C PHE A 94 -16.51 -10.73 -5.46
N GLY A 95 -17.46 -9.84 -5.12
CA GLY A 95 -18.03 -8.88 -6.07
C GLY A 95 -17.00 -7.93 -6.65
N VAL A 96 -16.09 -7.42 -5.81
CA VAL A 96 -14.98 -6.54 -6.25
C VAL A 96 -14.05 -7.28 -7.22
N VAL A 97 -13.59 -8.47 -6.86
CA VAL A 97 -12.69 -9.26 -7.72
C VAL A 97 -13.37 -9.69 -9.01
N LEU A 98 -14.67 -9.96 -8.99
CA LEU A 98 -15.46 -10.27 -10.21
C LEU A 98 -15.42 -9.08 -11.18
N ILE A 99 -15.69 -7.85 -10.70
CA ILE A 99 -15.62 -6.65 -11.53
C ILE A 99 -14.20 -6.43 -12.04
N GLN A 100 -13.19 -6.54 -11.18
CA GLN A 100 -11.79 -6.38 -11.58
C GLN A 100 -11.35 -7.41 -12.61
N THR A 101 -11.81 -8.68 -12.50
CA THR A 101 -11.54 -9.74 -13.49
C THR A 101 -12.17 -9.39 -14.83
N ALA A 102 -13.42 -8.95 -14.86
CA ALA A 102 -14.08 -8.51 -16.08
C ALA A 102 -13.35 -7.32 -16.73
N LEU A 103 -12.97 -6.32 -15.93
CA LEU A 103 -12.21 -5.17 -16.41
C LEU A 103 -10.83 -5.56 -16.97
N THR A 104 -10.18 -6.56 -16.38
CA THR A 104 -8.90 -7.07 -16.87
C THR A 104 -9.04 -7.72 -18.25
N TRP A 105 -10.08 -8.49 -18.47
CA TRP A 105 -10.32 -9.14 -19.76
C TRP A 105 -10.72 -8.17 -20.87
N ILE A 106 -11.50 -7.13 -20.52
CA ILE A 106 -11.99 -6.13 -21.48
C ILE A 106 -10.91 -5.10 -21.83
N ALA A 107 -9.97 -4.80 -20.95
CA ALA A 107 -9.03 -3.70 -21.12
C ALA A 107 -8.24 -3.73 -22.43
N PRO A 108 -7.69 -4.87 -22.91
CA PRO A 108 -6.96 -4.90 -24.18
C PRO A 108 -7.82 -4.56 -25.41
N ASP A 109 -9.15 -4.67 -25.31
CA ASP A 109 -10.09 -4.41 -26.40
C ASP A 109 -10.67 -2.97 -26.39
N VAL A 110 -10.34 -2.18 -25.38
CA VAL A 110 -10.78 -0.79 -25.31
C VAL A 110 -10.03 0.04 -26.36
N ARG A 111 -10.78 0.63 -27.31
CA ARG A 111 -10.24 1.40 -28.45
C ARG A 111 -10.72 2.86 -28.50
N SER A 112 -11.57 3.29 -27.56
CA SER A 112 -12.14 4.62 -27.57
C SER A 112 -11.91 5.35 -26.25
N GLU A 113 -11.82 6.68 -26.31
CA GLU A 113 -11.69 7.53 -25.12
C GLU A 113 -12.89 7.35 -24.17
N ALA A 114 -14.11 7.22 -24.70
CA ALA A 114 -15.31 6.98 -23.90
C ALA A 114 -15.24 5.61 -23.18
N GLY A 115 -14.79 4.56 -23.87
CA GLY A 115 -14.56 3.25 -23.28
C GLY A 115 -13.50 3.29 -22.17
N PHE A 116 -12.41 4.02 -22.40
CA PHE A 116 -11.36 4.25 -21.41
C PHE A 116 -11.89 4.93 -20.14
N LEU A 117 -12.64 6.01 -20.28
CA LEU A 117 -13.22 6.73 -19.14
C LEU A 117 -14.23 5.86 -18.38
N THR A 118 -15.06 5.09 -19.08
CA THR A 118 -15.98 4.13 -18.46
C THR A 118 -15.22 3.08 -17.67
N TRP A 119 -14.14 2.54 -18.23
CA TRP A 119 -13.27 1.60 -17.57
C TRP A 119 -12.65 2.21 -16.30
N VAL A 120 -12.10 3.43 -16.40
CA VAL A 120 -11.49 4.19 -15.29
C VAL A 120 -12.49 4.36 -14.13
N VAL A 121 -13.72 4.79 -14.43
CA VAL A 121 -14.76 4.99 -13.41
C VAL A 121 -15.16 3.66 -12.74
N SER A 122 -15.34 2.60 -13.54
CA SER A 122 -15.68 1.26 -13.02
C SER A 122 -14.58 0.69 -12.13
N ALA A 123 -13.32 0.84 -12.54
CA ALA A 123 -12.16 0.44 -11.74
C ALA A 123 -12.06 1.23 -10.43
N ALA A 124 -12.28 2.54 -10.49
CA ALA A 124 -12.26 3.42 -9.32
C ALA A 124 -13.31 3.02 -8.28
N ILE A 125 -14.53 2.71 -8.71
CA ILE A 125 -15.60 2.25 -7.83
C ILE A 125 -15.23 0.90 -7.20
N ALA A 126 -14.79 -0.07 -8.01
CA ALA A 126 -14.39 -1.39 -7.52
C ALA A 126 -13.26 -1.30 -6.50
N MET A 127 -12.21 -0.52 -6.78
CA MET A 127 -11.10 -0.30 -5.83
C MET A 127 -11.57 0.42 -4.56
N GLY A 128 -12.41 1.44 -4.69
CA GLY A 128 -12.96 2.17 -3.56
C GLY A 128 -13.74 1.26 -2.59
N ILE A 129 -14.56 0.35 -3.11
CA ILE A 129 -15.23 -0.67 -2.31
C ILE A 129 -14.23 -1.69 -1.75
N GLY A 130 -13.26 -2.09 -2.56
CA GLY A 130 -12.26 -3.10 -2.22
C GLY A 130 -11.42 -2.73 -1.00
N VAL A 131 -10.99 -1.48 -0.88
CA VAL A 131 -10.10 -1.02 0.21
C VAL A 131 -10.66 -1.33 1.60
N PRO A 132 -11.82 -0.82 2.04
CA PRO A 132 -12.33 -1.13 3.38
C PRO A 132 -12.69 -2.59 3.57
N VAL A 133 -13.01 -3.31 2.52
CA VAL A 133 -13.38 -4.72 2.56
C VAL A 133 -12.14 -5.59 2.79
N THR A 134 -11.11 -5.47 1.95
CA THR A 134 -9.93 -6.33 2.01
C THR A 134 -9.06 -6.03 3.23
N PHE A 135 -8.72 -4.77 3.47
CA PHE A 135 -8.00 -4.38 4.69
C PHE A 135 -8.81 -4.70 5.96
N GLY A 136 -10.15 -4.59 5.88
CA GLY A 136 -11.03 -4.94 6.99
C GLY A 136 -10.93 -6.41 7.42
N MET A 137 -10.48 -7.32 6.55
CA MET A 137 -10.26 -8.72 6.90
C MET A 137 -9.00 -8.98 7.74
N THR A 138 -8.11 -8.00 7.87
CA THR A 138 -6.89 -8.13 8.70
C THR A 138 -7.24 -8.52 10.15
N VAL A 139 -8.29 -7.95 10.73
CA VAL A 139 -8.69 -8.25 12.12
C VAL A 139 -9.30 -9.64 12.28
N ASP A 140 -9.74 -10.28 11.20
CA ASP A 140 -10.28 -11.65 11.22
C ASP A 140 -9.21 -12.70 10.96
N LEU A 141 -8.18 -12.35 10.16
CA LEU A 141 -7.25 -13.34 9.61
C LEU A 141 -5.83 -13.23 10.17
N VAL A 142 -5.43 -12.04 10.66
CA VAL A 142 -4.04 -11.79 11.06
C VAL A 142 -3.95 -11.36 12.51
N PRO A 143 -3.33 -12.19 13.38
CA PRO A 143 -3.04 -11.79 14.76
C PRO A 143 -2.16 -10.54 14.81
N VAL A 144 -2.38 -9.67 15.80
CA VAL A 144 -1.69 -8.38 15.95
C VAL A 144 -0.16 -8.52 15.84
N ARG A 145 0.41 -9.52 16.50
CA ARG A 145 1.87 -9.77 16.50
C ARG A 145 2.46 -10.13 15.13
N TYR A 146 1.64 -10.56 14.17
CA TYR A 146 2.10 -10.97 12.83
C TYR A 146 1.79 -9.96 11.73
N ARG A 147 1.12 -8.84 12.03
CA ARG A 147 0.70 -7.86 11.01
C ARG A 147 1.86 -7.29 10.21
N GLY A 148 2.96 -6.93 10.87
CA GLY A 148 4.17 -6.47 10.17
C GLY A 148 4.76 -7.53 9.24
N HIS A 149 4.88 -8.78 9.70
CA HIS A 149 5.40 -9.89 8.89
C HIS A 149 4.45 -10.24 7.73
N THR A 150 3.13 -10.16 7.97
CA THR A 150 2.12 -10.36 6.91
C THR A 150 2.22 -9.25 5.87
N GLY A 151 2.34 -7.99 6.30
CA GLY A 151 2.59 -6.85 5.41
C GLY A 151 3.86 -7.02 4.59
N ALA A 152 4.93 -7.57 5.19
CA ALA A 152 6.18 -7.87 4.49
C ALA A 152 5.99 -8.90 3.36
N LEU A 153 5.27 -9.99 3.63
CA LEU A 153 5.00 -11.01 2.62
C LEU A 153 4.07 -10.51 1.51
N ILE A 154 3.09 -9.66 1.83
CA ILE A 154 2.23 -8.99 0.84
C ILE A 154 3.09 -8.08 -0.05
N THR A 155 3.94 -7.25 0.55
CA THR A 155 4.83 -6.34 -0.18
C THR A 155 5.80 -7.10 -1.09
N ALA A 156 6.46 -8.12 -0.58
CA ALA A 156 7.35 -8.97 -1.37
C ALA A 156 6.62 -9.65 -2.53
N GLY A 157 5.43 -10.23 -2.27
CA GLY A 157 4.60 -10.91 -3.26
C GLY A 157 4.03 -10.00 -4.36
N ALA A 158 3.94 -8.68 -4.10
CA ALA A 158 3.49 -7.72 -5.11
C ALA A 158 4.66 -7.11 -5.90
N TYR A 159 5.71 -6.65 -5.22
CA TYR A 159 6.80 -5.93 -5.88
C TYR A 159 7.79 -6.85 -6.61
N PHE A 160 8.07 -8.05 -6.10
CA PHE A 160 8.97 -8.98 -6.79
C PHE A 160 8.49 -9.31 -8.22
N PRO A 161 7.26 -9.79 -8.42
CA PRO A 161 6.78 -10.04 -9.78
C PRO A 161 6.65 -8.75 -10.60
N ALA A 162 6.29 -7.61 -9.99
CA ALA A 162 6.22 -6.34 -10.70
C ALA A 162 7.60 -5.91 -11.24
N ALA A 163 8.68 -6.12 -10.49
CA ALA A 163 10.03 -5.77 -10.93
C ALA A 163 10.62 -6.79 -11.92
N VAL A 164 10.32 -8.09 -11.76
CA VAL A 164 11.03 -9.15 -12.50
C VAL A 164 10.29 -9.59 -13.76
N LEU A 165 8.95 -9.75 -13.69
CA LEU A 165 8.19 -10.36 -14.76
C LEU A 165 7.92 -9.45 -15.96
N SER A 166 7.95 -8.14 -15.77
CA SER A 166 7.55 -7.17 -16.80
C SER A 166 8.75 -6.35 -17.28
N ALA A 167 9.37 -6.75 -18.39
CA ALA A 167 10.37 -5.93 -19.08
C ALA A 167 9.74 -4.76 -19.83
N THR A 168 8.49 -4.93 -20.30
CA THR A 168 7.69 -3.88 -20.93
C THR A 168 6.38 -3.72 -20.17
N TRP A 169 6.03 -2.50 -19.84
CA TRP A 169 4.84 -2.22 -19.03
C TRP A 169 3.64 -1.91 -19.91
N THR A 170 3.22 -2.92 -20.69
CA THR A 170 2.08 -2.82 -21.61
C THR A 170 0.83 -3.43 -21.00
N ILE A 171 -0.34 -2.90 -21.39
CA ILE A 171 -1.64 -3.37 -20.92
C ILE A 171 -1.88 -4.84 -21.27
N GLU A 172 -1.41 -5.28 -22.43
CA GLU A 172 -1.55 -6.65 -22.89
C GLU A 172 -0.75 -7.63 -21.99
N GLN A 173 0.48 -7.25 -21.64
CA GLN A 173 1.34 -8.09 -20.80
C GLN A 173 0.77 -8.23 -19.38
N PHE A 174 0.31 -7.11 -18.79
CA PHE A 174 -0.32 -7.14 -17.48
C PHE A 174 -1.64 -7.91 -17.50
N SER A 175 -2.48 -7.71 -18.54
CA SER A 175 -3.73 -8.45 -18.71
C SER A 175 -3.49 -9.95 -18.86
N ALA A 176 -2.52 -10.37 -19.68
CA ALA A 176 -2.21 -11.78 -19.89
C ALA A 176 -1.84 -12.49 -18.57
N GLY A 177 -0.97 -11.88 -17.75
CA GLY A 177 -0.60 -12.41 -16.44
C GLY A 177 -1.78 -12.53 -15.47
N LEU A 178 -2.58 -11.47 -15.38
CA LEU A 178 -3.72 -11.41 -14.46
C LEU A 178 -4.90 -12.28 -14.90
N SER A 179 -5.06 -12.54 -16.21
CA SER A 179 -6.15 -13.34 -16.77
C SER A 179 -6.21 -14.77 -16.24
N TRP A 180 -5.12 -15.30 -15.72
CA TRP A 180 -5.08 -16.62 -15.06
C TRP A 180 -5.23 -16.53 -13.55
N VAL A 181 -4.59 -15.55 -12.93
CA VAL A 181 -4.53 -15.42 -11.46
C VAL A 181 -5.86 -14.93 -10.90
N MET A 182 -6.51 -13.96 -11.58
CA MET A 182 -7.75 -13.36 -11.10
C MET A 182 -8.94 -14.35 -11.06
N PRO A 183 -9.19 -15.18 -12.10
CA PRO A 183 -10.24 -16.20 -12.02
C PRO A 183 -10.00 -17.26 -10.94
N ALA A 184 -8.75 -17.66 -10.72
CA ALA A 184 -8.41 -18.59 -9.63
C ALA A 184 -8.71 -17.99 -8.26
N GLY A 185 -8.34 -16.72 -8.07
CA GLY A 185 -8.69 -15.93 -6.86
C GLY A 185 -10.20 -15.79 -6.70
N LEU A 186 -10.93 -15.49 -7.78
CA LEU A 186 -12.38 -15.37 -7.80
C LEU A 186 -13.06 -16.68 -7.40
N ALA A 187 -12.64 -17.80 -7.97
CA ALA A 187 -13.16 -19.14 -7.63
C ALA A 187 -12.93 -19.46 -6.15
N SER A 188 -11.72 -19.20 -5.65
CA SER A 188 -11.38 -19.39 -4.23
C SER A 188 -12.26 -18.53 -3.31
N LEU A 189 -12.42 -17.25 -3.64
CA LEU A 189 -13.31 -16.33 -2.91
C LEU A 189 -14.77 -16.79 -2.96
N GLY A 190 -15.23 -17.28 -4.13
CA GLY A 190 -16.58 -17.81 -4.31
C GLY A 190 -16.85 -18.98 -3.37
N VAL A 191 -15.94 -19.95 -3.31
CA VAL A 191 -16.07 -21.08 -2.37
C VAL A 191 -16.11 -20.59 -0.93
N LEU A 192 -15.20 -19.68 -0.51
CA LEU A 192 -15.15 -19.18 0.86
C LEU A 192 -16.38 -18.31 1.25
N ALA A 193 -16.94 -17.55 0.29
CA ALA A 193 -18.03 -16.63 0.52
C ALA A 193 -19.41 -17.34 0.60
N PHE A 194 -19.59 -18.41 -0.19
CA PHE A 194 -20.92 -19.02 -0.39
C PHE A 194 -21.05 -20.44 0.15
N ALA A 195 -19.95 -21.22 0.20
CA ALA A 195 -20.01 -22.53 0.83
C ALA A 195 -20.10 -22.43 2.35
N ASP A 196 -20.81 -23.38 2.96
CA ASP A 196 -20.97 -23.46 4.41
C ASP A 196 -19.86 -24.29 5.05
N LEU A 197 -18.66 -23.72 5.10
CA LEU A 197 -17.45 -24.35 5.58
C LEU A 197 -17.23 -24.07 7.07
N ASP A 198 -17.06 -25.09 7.89
CA ASP A 198 -16.85 -24.94 9.33
C ASP A 198 -15.59 -24.15 9.68
N PHE A 199 -14.54 -24.27 8.88
CA PHE A 199 -13.34 -23.47 9.13
C PHE A 199 -13.58 -21.97 8.87
N VAL A 200 -14.45 -21.57 7.93
CA VAL A 200 -14.82 -20.18 7.69
C VAL A 200 -15.63 -19.65 8.89
N LYS A 201 -16.49 -20.47 9.49
CA LYS A 201 -17.19 -20.10 10.74
C LYS A 201 -16.23 -19.86 11.88
N ARG A 202 -15.15 -20.66 11.99
CA ARG A 202 -14.09 -20.47 12.99
C ARG A 202 -13.34 -19.17 12.76
N LEU A 203 -12.96 -18.86 11.52
CA LEU A 203 -12.31 -17.62 11.16
C LEU A 203 -13.18 -16.41 11.47
N ALA A 204 -14.48 -16.47 11.21
CA ALA A 204 -15.44 -15.41 11.47
C ALA A 204 -15.54 -14.97 12.94
N SER A 205 -15.12 -15.79 13.88
CA SER A 205 -15.15 -15.48 15.32
C SER A 205 -13.79 -14.96 15.85
N GLN A 206 -12.72 -14.97 15.04
CA GLN A 206 -11.37 -14.65 15.52
C GLN A 206 -11.22 -13.20 15.99
N HIS A 207 -11.85 -12.24 15.32
CA HIS A 207 -11.79 -10.82 15.70
C HIS A 207 -12.26 -10.55 17.14
N ARG A 208 -13.03 -11.47 17.77
CA ARG A 208 -13.46 -11.38 19.18
C ARG A 208 -12.36 -11.74 20.16
N ARG A 209 -11.29 -12.40 19.69
CA ARG A 209 -10.14 -12.76 20.54
C ARG A 209 -9.21 -11.56 20.68
N ALA A 210 -8.64 -11.37 21.87
CA ALA A 210 -7.73 -10.25 22.16
C ALA A 210 -6.51 -10.21 21.21
N GLU A 211 -6.05 -11.38 20.74
CA GLU A 211 -4.92 -11.52 19.81
C GLU A 211 -5.18 -10.93 18.42
N PHE A 212 -6.44 -10.72 18.01
CA PHE A 212 -6.85 -10.24 16.70
C PHE A 212 -7.54 -8.89 16.76
N GLY A 213 -8.43 -8.72 17.72
CA GLY A 213 -9.44 -7.65 17.69
C GLY A 213 -8.92 -6.27 18.09
N ARG A 214 -7.84 -6.18 18.87
CA ARG A 214 -7.35 -4.89 19.36
C ARG A 214 -6.01 -4.56 18.70
N GLY A 215 -5.97 -3.46 17.96
CA GLY A 215 -4.76 -2.99 17.32
C GLY A 215 -3.66 -2.59 18.33
N ARG A 216 -2.40 -2.71 17.92
CA ARG A 216 -1.20 -2.46 18.72
C ARG A 216 -1.15 -1.02 19.29
N PHE A 217 -1.63 -0.04 18.52
CA PHE A 217 -1.58 1.38 18.88
C PHE A 217 -2.90 1.91 19.46
N VAL A 218 -3.88 1.02 19.72
CA VAL A 218 -5.13 1.41 20.37
C VAL A 218 -4.91 1.60 21.86
N ARG A 219 -4.94 2.85 22.32
CA ARG A 219 -4.84 3.21 23.74
C ARG A 219 -6.21 3.10 24.41
N ILE A 220 -6.26 2.60 25.64
CA ILE A 220 -7.47 2.67 26.48
C ILE A 220 -7.40 3.99 27.24
N GLY A 221 -8.41 4.86 27.05
CA GLY A 221 -8.55 6.07 27.86
C GLY A 221 -8.96 5.75 29.31
N THR A 222 -8.89 6.76 30.18
CA THR A 222 -9.24 6.68 31.61
C THR A 222 -10.67 6.18 31.86
N GLU A 223 -11.56 6.31 30.87
CA GLU A 223 -12.94 5.81 30.94
C GLU A 223 -13.12 4.40 30.35
N GLY A 224 -12.02 3.64 30.10
CA GLY A 224 -12.10 2.33 29.47
C GLY A 224 -12.44 2.35 27.97
N LYS A 225 -12.63 3.53 27.37
CA LYS A 225 -12.94 3.67 25.95
C LYS A 225 -11.66 3.80 25.10
N PRO A 226 -11.62 3.20 23.90
CA PRO A 226 -10.45 3.33 23.00
C PRO A 226 -10.26 4.80 22.59
N ASN A 227 -9.09 5.39 22.93
CA ASN A 227 -8.71 6.73 22.50
C ASN A 227 -7.66 6.64 21.39
N VAL A 228 -8.10 6.71 20.15
CA VAL A 228 -7.25 6.54 18.95
C VAL A 228 -7.08 7.85 18.18
N ARG A 229 -7.92 8.86 18.45
CA ARG A 229 -8.13 10.01 17.55
C ARG A 229 -6.84 10.78 17.20
N GLY A 230 -6.02 11.12 18.19
CA GLY A 230 -4.80 11.91 17.96
C GLY A 230 -3.73 11.13 17.18
N SER A 231 -3.47 9.90 17.57
CA SER A 231 -2.51 9.03 16.87
C SER A 231 -2.97 8.71 15.43
N PHE A 232 -4.26 8.49 15.21
CA PHE A 232 -4.80 8.20 13.87
C PHE A 232 -4.58 9.37 12.90
N ILE A 233 -4.88 10.61 13.31
CA ILE A 233 -4.69 11.78 12.46
C ILE A 233 -3.21 11.97 12.12
N LEU A 234 -2.32 11.84 13.10
CA LEU A 234 -0.87 11.94 12.88
C LEU A 234 -0.41 10.91 11.85
N LEU A 235 -0.85 9.65 11.99
CA LEU A 235 -0.47 8.59 11.05
C LEU A 235 -1.02 8.82 9.63
N VAL A 236 -2.24 9.34 9.50
CA VAL A 236 -2.79 9.73 8.19
C VAL A 236 -1.93 10.82 7.56
N VAL A 237 -1.53 11.85 8.32
CA VAL A 237 -0.68 12.94 7.81
C VAL A 237 0.70 12.43 7.40
N LEU A 238 1.35 11.61 8.23
CA LEU A 238 2.68 11.06 7.92
C LEU A 238 2.64 10.13 6.71
N MET A 239 1.66 9.24 6.63
CA MET A 239 1.48 8.36 5.46
C MET A 239 1.12 9.16 4.20
N PHE A 240 0.27 10.19 4.32
CA PHE A 240 0.00 11.12 3.22
C PHE A 240 1.29 11.77 2.70
N ALA A 241 2.12 12.27 3.60
CA ALA A 241 3.38 12.91 3.22
C ALA A 241 4.32 11.94 2.48
N ILE A 242 4.42 10.69 2.95
CA ILE A 242 5.25 9.66 2.30
C ILE A 242 4.75 9.39 0.87
N PHE A 243 3.47 9.07 0.69
CA PHE A 243 2.92 8.78 -0.63
C PHE A 243 2.96 9.99 -1.56
N PHE A 244 2.81 11.19 -1.01
CA PHE A 244 2.92 12.43 -1.77
C PHE A 244 4.34 12.65 -2.29
N ILE A 245 5.35 12.50 -1.42
CA ILE A 245 6.77 12.63 -1.75
C ILE A 245 7.18 11.56 -2.76
N ASP A 246 6.81 10.30 -2.49
CA ASP A 246 7.08 9.16 -3.36
C ASP A 246 6.51 9.38 -4.78
N SER A 247 5.21 9.63 -4.88
CA SER A 247 4.56 9.84 -6.18
C SER A 247 5.09 11.08 -6.90
N LEU A 248 5.38 12.17 -6.17
CA LEU A 248 5.93 13.38 -6.77
C LEU A 248 7.31 13.14 -7.38
N GLY A 249 8.17 12.38 -6.71
CA GLY A 249 9.50 12.01 -7.18
C GLY A 249 9.45 10.98 -8.30
N PHE A 250 8.73 9.88 -8.06
CA PHE A 250 8.67 8.73 -8.97
C PHE A 250 8.12 9.09 -10.36
N LEU A 251 7.09 9.93 -10.44
CA LEU A 251 6.52 10.38 -11.72
C LEU A 251 7.58 11.01 -12.63
N ARG A 252 8.48 11.81 -12.08
CA ARG A 252 9.54 12.45 -12.86
C ARG A 252 10.67 11.49 -13.22
N LEU A 253 10.97 10.53 -12.35
CA LEU A 253 11.94 9.47 -12.64
C LEU A 253 11.41 8.54 -13.74
N ALA A 254 10.13 8.18 -13.68
CA ALA A 254 9.49 7.33 -14.68
C ALA A 254 9.39 7.97 -16.08
N GLU A 255 9.29 9.31 -16.15
CA GLU A 255 9.33 10.07 -17.40
C GLU A 255 10.75 10.21 -17.98
N THR A 256 11.79 9.76 -17.27
CA THR A 256 13.20 9.90 -17.70
C THR A 256 13.74 8.52 -18.06
N PRO A 257 13.83 8.17 -19.37
CA PRO A 257 14.28 6.84 -19.82
C PRO A 257 15.60 6.40 -19.21
N PHE A 258 16.55 7.32 -19.09
CA PHE A 258 17.85 7.05 -18.48
C PHE A 258 17.79 6.42 -17.10
N PHE A 259 16.85 6.85 -16.22
CA PHE A 259 16.70 6.26 -14.89
C PHE A 259 15.86 5.00 -14.90
N PHE A 260 14.92 4.91 -15.81
CA PHE A 260 13.90 3.87 -15.79
C PHE A 260 14.31 2.62 -16.56
N GLU A 261 14.89 2.79 -17.77
CA GLU A 261 15.36 1.69 -18.62
C GLU A 261 16.61 1.01 -18.08
N THR A 262 17.39 1.69 -17.25
CA THR A 262 18.56 1.10 -16.58
C THR A 262 18.22 0.34 -15.30
N ALA A 263 16.99 0.42 -14.82
CA ALA A 263 16.53 -0.16 -13.57
C ALA A 263 15.27 -1.02 -13.75
N TRP A 264 14.08 -0.42 -13.55
CA TRP A 264 12.81 -1.15 -13.50
C TRP A 264 12.35 -1.70 -14.87
N GLN A 265 12.68 -1.02 -15.96
CA GLN A 265 12.41 -1.45 -17.34
C GLN A 265 13.67 -1.85 -18.09
N SER A 266 14.72 -2.26 -17.39
CA SER A 266 15.91 -2.75 -18.06
C SER A 266 15.58 -3.96 -18.95
N SER A 267 16.11 -3.99 -20.17
CA SER A 267 16.05 -5.17 -21.04
C SER A 267 16.79 -6.36 -20.44
N GLU A 268 17.81 -6.09 -19.60
CA GLU A 268 18.58 -7.10 -18.91
C GLU A 268 17.84 -7.62 -17.66
N LEU A 269 17.95 -8.91 -17.42
CA LEU A 269 17.31 -9.54 -16.26
C LEU A 269 17.99 -9.17 -14.93
N ILE A 270 19.31 -9.00 -14.93
CA ILE A 270 20.10 -8.79 -13.71
C ILE A 270 19.67 -7.52 -12.94
N PRO A 271 19.56 -6.32 -13.56
CA PRO A 271 19.08 -5.13 -12.87
C PRO A 271 17.67 -5.33 -12.27
N ARG A 272 16.73 -5.88 -13.06
CA ARG A 272 15.37 -6.16 -12.59
C ARG A 272 15.32 -7.15 -11.43
N LEU A 273 16.12 -8.22 -11.52
CA LEU A 273 16.23 -9.22 -10.45
C LEU A 273 16.84 -8.61 -9.18
N SER A 274 17.86 -7.75 -9.32
CA SER A 274 18.46 -7.05 -8.19
C SER A 274 17.46 -6.18 -7.46
N ILE A 275 16.64 -5.44 -8.19
CA ILE A 275 15.56 -4.61 -7.62
C ILE A 275 14.48 -5.51 -6.95
N GLY A 276 14.06 -6.57 -7.63
CA GLY A 276 13.07 -7.51 -7.08
C GLY A 276 13.54 -8.17 -5.79
N ILE A 277 14.78 -8.66 -5.74
CA ILE A 277 15.38 -9.23 -4.52
C ILE A 277 15.49 -8.16 -3.43
N THR A 278 15.88 -6.94 -3.78
CA THR A 278 15.95 -5.83 -2.82
C THR A 278 14.57 -5.58 -2.18
N HIS A 279 13.50 -5.55 -2.97
CA HIS A 279 12.14 -5.41 -2.43
C HIS A 279 11.80 -6.53 -1.45
N VAL A 280 12.14 -7.79 -1.75
CA VAL A 280 11.89 -8.93 -0.86
C VAL A 280 12.65 -8.78 0.45
N LEU A 281 13.97 -8.55 0.39
CA LEU A 281 14.82 -8.44 1.58
C LEU A 281 14.40 -7.22 2.43
N ALA A 282 14.20 -6.07 1.80
CA ALA A 282 13.76 -4.86 2.48
C ALA A 282 12.39 -5.01 3.13
N ALA A 283 11.44 -5.67 2.47
CA ALA A 283 10.13 -5.95 3.04
C ALA A 283 10.22 -6.87 4.27
N LEU A 284 11.03 -7.92 4.22
CA LEU A 284 11.23 -8.81 5.36
C LEU A 284 11.85 -8.07 6.56
N ILE A 285 12.88 -7.24 6.32
CA ILE A 285 13.48 -6.38 7.34
C ILE A 285 12.45 -5.40 7.88
N ALA A 286 11.66 -4.75 6.99
CA ALA A 286 10.61 -3.82 7.37
C ALA A 286 9.55 -4.48 8.27
N GLY A 287 9.19 -5.73 8.03
CA GLY A 287 8.27 -6.49 8.87
C GLY A 287 8.79 -6.68 10.30
N VAL A 288 10.09 -6.94 10.45
CA VAL A 288 10.77 -7.03 11.75
C VAL A 288 10.84 -5.66 12.42
N LEU A 289 11.25 -4.63 11.69
CA LEU A 289 11.33 -3.25 12.20
C LEU A 289 9.95 -2.76 12.63
N TYR A 290 8.90 -3.02 11.85
CA TYR A 290 7.53 -2.69 12.22
C TYR A 290 7.11 -3.34 13.54
N ALA A 291 7.49 -4.58 13.78
CA ALA A 291 7.18 -5.29 15.02
C ALA A 291 7.97 -4.76 16.23
N ALA A 292 9.21 -4.28 16.03
CA ALA A 292 10.12 -3.86 17.08
C ALA A 292 10.04 -2.36 17.43
N LEU A 293 9.83 -1.49 16.43
CA LEU A 293 9.84 -0.04 16.59
C LEU A 293 8.45 0.50 16.95
N ASN A 294 8.43 1.67 17.57
CA ASN A 294 7.19 2.45 17.65
C ASN A 294 6.90 3.19 16.33
N GLU A 295 5.68 3.72 16.20
CA GLU A 295 5.24 4.37 14.97
C GLU A 295 6.16 5.55 14.55
N LYS A 296 6.63 6.36 15.49
CA LYS A 296 7.45 7.55 15.19
C LYS A 296 8.84 7.16 14.71
N GLU A 297 9.49 6.20 15.36
CA GLU A 297 10.81 5.67 14.97
C GLU A 297 10.77 5.07 13.56
N LEU A 298 9.70 4.34 13.22
CA LEU A 298 9.51 3.78 11.90
C LEU A 298 9.46 4.87 10.81
N PHE A 299 8.68 5.92 11.04
CA PHE A 299 8.58 7.04 10.10
C PHE A 299 9.88 7.84 9.98
N LEU A 300 10.67 7.93 11.06
CA LEU A 300 11.99 8.55 11.02
C LEU A 300 12.90 7.84 10.01
N TRP A 301 12.95 6.50 10.07
CA TRP A 301 13.71 5.70 9.10
C TRP A 301 13.21 5.89 7.66
N ILE A 302 11.90 5.87 7.46
CA ILE A 302 11.31 6.02 6.13
C ILE A 302 11.69 7.37 5.51
N PHE A 303 11.46 8.48 6.21
CA PHE A 303 11.77 9.81 5.68
C PHE A 303 13.28 10.04 5.52
N GLY A 304 14.10 9.49 6.41
CA GLY A 304 15.56 9.58 6.29
C GLY A 304 16.09 8.89 5.03
N ILE A 305 15.59 7.69 4.72
CA ILE A 305 15.98 6.97 3.50
C ILE A 305 15.43 7.68 2.26
N PHE A 306 14.18 8.19 2.28
CA PHE A 306 13.64 8.97 1.16
C PHE A 306 14.46 10.23 0.88
N GLY A 307 14.84 10.99 1.91
CA GLY A 307 15.72 12.16 1.75
C GLY A 307 17.03 11.77 1.06
N LEU A 308 17.69 10.72 1.56
CA LEU A 308 18.93 10.23 0.96
C LEU A 308 18.76 9.80 -0.51
N VAL A 309 17.68 9.09 -0.82
CA VAL A 309 17.40 8.65 -2.20
C VAL A 309 17.20 9.83 -3.15
N HIS A 310 16.37 10.80 -2.77
CA HIS A 310 16.09 11.94 -3.64
C HIS A 310 17.29 12.86 -3.79
N LEU A 311 18.14 12.97 -2.75
CA LEU A 311 19.41 13.65 -2.84
C LEU A 311 20.34 12.97 -3.87
N MET A 312 20.43 11.63 -3.86
CA MET A 312 21.19 10.87 -4.86
C MET A 312 20.67 11.11 -6.28
N TYR A 313 19.36 11.01 -6.50
CA TYR A 313 18.77 11.26 -7.82
C TYR A 313 18.93 12.71 -8.26
N SER A 314 18.86 13.68 -7.35
CA SER A 314 19.12 15.08 -7.64
C SER A 314 20.58 15.30 -8.10
N GLY A 315 21.55 14.63 -7.46
CA GLY A 315 22.95 14.62 -7.89
C GLY A 315 23.11 14.02 -9.29
N MET A 316 22.54 12.82 -9.52
CA MET A 316 22.60 12.16 -10.82
C MET A 316 21.93 13.00 -11.93
N ALA A 317 20.82 13.67 -11.63
CA ALA A 317 20.10 14.52 -12.60
C ALA A 317 20.92 15.77 -12.98
N ARG A 318 21.78 16.26 -12.10
CA ARG A 318 22.70 17.37 -12.39
C ARG A 318 23.76 16.99 -13.41
N ASP A 319 24.27 15.76 -13.31
CA ASP A 319 25.36 15.28 -14.15
C ASP A 319 24.84 14.60 -15.45
N PHE A 320 23.51 14.50 -15.60
CA PHE A 320 22.87 13.94 -16.79
C PHE A 320 23.08 14.84 -18.04
N PRO A 321 23.44 14.31 -19.22
CA PRO A 321 23.55 12.90 -19.60
C PRO A 321 24.97 12.28 -19.50
N ILE A 322 25.92 12.93 -18.85
CA ILE A 322 27.36 12.58 -18.87
C ILE A 322 27.69 11.44 -17.90
N GLY A 323 26.89 11.30 -16.80
CA GLY A 323 27.16 10.27 -15.81
C GLY A 323 26.65 8.89 -16.22
N GLU A 324 27.33 7.82 -15.77
CA GLU A 324 26.80 6.46 -15.91
C GLU A 324 25.68 6.18 -14.91
N PRO A 325 24.58 5.52 -15.33
CA PRO A 325 23.51 5.15 -14.42
C PRO A 325 24.01 4.09 -13.44
N THR A 326 23.72 4.28 -12.16
CA THR A 326 24.07 3.30 -11.13
C THR A 326 22.79 2.68 -10.55
N LEU A 327 22.85 1.41 -10.16
CA LEU A 327 21.75 0.73 -9.48
C LEU A 327 21.63 1.14 -8.00
N ALA A 328 22.57 1.93 -7.45
CA ALA A 328 22.56 2.31 -6.04
C ALA A 328 21.29 3.11 -5.64
N ALA A 329 20.93 4.13 -6.43
CA ALA A 329 19.73 4.92 -6.16
C ALA A 329 18.44 4.13 -6.34
N PRO A 330 18.20 3.37 -7.43
CA PRO A 330 17.06 2.45 -7.54
C PRO A 330 16.96 1.42 -6.42
N ILE A 331 18.06 0.83 -5.99
CA ILE A 331 18.09 -0.11 -4.86
C ILE A 331 17.66 0.59 -3.57
N LEU A 332 18.22 1.75 -3.25
CA LEU A 332 17.87 2.49 -2.04
C LEU A 332 16.42 2.96 -2.09
N TYR A 333 15.93 3.37 -3.27
CA TYR A 333 14.52 3.69 -3.50
C TYR A 333 13.60 2.50 -3.20
N SER A 334 13.95 1.32 -3.68
CA SER A 334 13.20 0.08 -3.45
C SER A 334 13.15 -0.28 -1.95
N ILE A 335 14.21 0.00 -1.19
CA ILE A 335 14.21 -0.15 0.27
C ILE A 335 13.20 0.81 0.91
N ALA A 336 13.23 2.09 0.57
CA ALA A 336 12.31 3.09 1.12
C ALA A 336 10.85 2.73 0.82
N VAL A 337 10.55 2.37 -0.42
CA VAL A 337 9.21 1.95 -0.87
C VAL A 337 8.74 0.72 -0.10
N SER A 338 9.60 -0.28 0.10
CA SER A 338 9.23 -1.49 0.85
C SER A 338 8.92 -1.19 2.31
N LEU A 339 9.68 -0.31 2.96
CA LEU A 339 9.45 0.09 4.35
C LEU A 339 8.06 0.69 4.57
N TYR A 340 7.69 1.70 3.78
CA TYR A 340 6.40 2.34 3.98
C TYR A 340 5.24 1.46 3.51
N THR A 341 5.43 0.63 2.50
CA THR A 341 4.39 -0.27 2.01
C THR A 341 4.03 -1.31 3.07
N VAL A 342 5.02 -1.91 3.74
CA VAL A 342 4.79 -2.81 4.88
C VAL A 342 4.03 -2.08 5.99
N ALA A 343 4.43 -0.85 6.31
CA ALA A 343 3.71 -0.04 7.29
C ALA A 343 2.26 0.20 6.85
N ASN A 344 2.01 0.54 5.59
CA ASN A 344 0.67 0.77 5.06
C ASN A 344 -0.26 -0.44 5.19
N PHE A 345 0.25 -1.67 5.02
CA PHE A 345 -0.56 -2.87 5.19
C PHE A 345 -0.90 -3.19 6.65
N ALA A 346 -0.10 -2.77 7.60
CA ALA A 346 -0.25 -3.13 9.01
C ALA A 346 -0.90 -2.03 9.88
N ILE A 347 -0.55 -0.77 9.65
CA ILE A 347 -0.80 0.34 10.57
C ILE A 347 -2.29 0.63 10.77
N TRP A 348 -3.10 0.53 9.70
CA TRP A 348 -4.52 0.84 9.78
C TRP A 348 -5.28 -0.15 10.64
N ALA A 349 -4.86 -1.42 10.64
CA ALA A 349 -5.39 -2.43 11.55
C ALA A 349 -4.91 -2.20 12.98
N ASP A 350 -3.67 -1.72 13.15
CA ASP A 350 -3.07 -1.49 14.47
C ASP A 350 -3.59 -0.25 15.19
N VAL A 351 -4.24 0.68 14.48
CA VAL A 351 -4.98 1.80 15.06
C VAL A 351 -6.49 1.57 15.11
N SER A 352 -6.95 0.32 14.95
CA SER A 352 -8.37 0.00 14.81
C SER A 352 -8.83 -1.05 15.81
N THR A 353 -10.13 -1.05 16.03
CA THR A 353 -10.90 -2.14 16.62
C THR A 353 -11.70 -2.85 15.51
N PRO A 354 -12.25 -4.05 15.72
CA PRO A 354 -13.08 -4.74 14.72
C PRO A 354 -14.21 -3.87 14.17
N ARG A 355 -14.82 -3.05 15.01
CA ARG A 355 -15.91 -2.13 14.61
C ARG A 355 -15.42 -0.99 13.72
N THR A 356 -14.22 -0.47 13.96
CA THR A 356 -13.71 0.76 13.29
C THR A 356 -12.79 0.47 12.12
N ILE A 357 -12.38 -0.80 11.91
CA ILE A 357 -11.36 -1.16 10.93
C ILE A 357 -11.72 -0.68 9.51
N SER A 358 -12.93 -0.94 9.03
CA SER A 358 -13.32 -0.56 7.67
C SER A 358 -13.30 0.95 7.46
N ARG A 359 -13.71 1.75 8.45
CA ARG A 359 -13.61 3.23 8.39
C ARG A 359 -12.15 3.69 8.41
N ASN A 360 -11.37 3.20 9.37
CA ASN A 360 -10.01 3.69 9.56
C ASN A 360 -9.09 3.33 8.39
N THR A 361 -9.24 2.12 7.84
CA THR A 361 -8.52 1.72 6.62
C THR A 361 -8.99 2.50 5.41
N ALA A 362 -10.30 2.70 5.25
CA ALA A 362 -10.83 3.51 4.16
C ALA A 362 -10.28 4.94 4.18
N VAL A 363 -10.37 5.63 5.33
CA VAL A 363 -9.85 6.99 5.47
C VAL A 363 -8.32 7.00 5.32
N GLY A 364 -7.62 6.06 5.98
CA GLY A 364 -6.18 5.99 5.93
C GLY A 364 -5.64 5.79 4.51
N VAL A 365 -6.08 4.75 3.82
CA VAL A 365 -5.62 4.43 2.47
C VAL A 365 -6.11 5.45 1.43
N ALA A 366 -7.36 5.95 1.55
CA ALA A 366 -7.89 6.96 0.63
C ALA A 366 -7.10 8.26 0.72
N MET A 367 -6.83 8.75 1.93
CA MET A 367 -6.11 10.00 2.12
C MET A 367 -4.61 9.85 1.81
N SER A 368 -3.97 8.81 2.31
CA SER A 368 -2.54 8.63 2.10
C SER A 368 -2.20 8.12 0.69
N GLY A 369 -2.87 7.08 0.20
CA GLY A 369 -2.60 6.53 -1.12
C GLY A 369 -3.19 7.38 -2.25
N PHE A 370 -4.51 7.37 -2.39
CA PHE A 370 -5.16 7.96 -3.56
C PHE A 370 -5.14 9.49 -3.58
N THR A 371 -5.48 10.16 -2.48
CA THR A 371 -5.50 11.64 -2.44
C THR A 371 -4.08 12.22 -2.54
N ALA A 372 -3.10 11.61 -1.90
CA ALA A 372 -1.70 12.03 -2.01
C ALA A 372 -1.20 11.88 -3.46
N THR A 373 -1.45 10.73 -4.10
CA THR A 373 -1.07 10.49 -5.50
C THR A 373 -1.77 11.48 -6.45
N PHE A 374 -3.06 11.76 -6.22
CA PHE A 374 -3.78 12.77 -7.00
C PHE A 374 -3.12 14.15 -6.94
N LEU A 375 -2.83 14.62 -5.72
CA LEU A 375 -2.26 15.95 -5.51
C LEU A 375 -0.81 16.04 -6.01
N SER A 376 0.00 14.98 -5.81
CA SER A 376 1.38 14.92 -6.30
C SER A 376 1.44 14.89 -7.82
N THR A 377 0.54 14.14 -8.49
CA THR A 377 0.44 14.12 -9.96
C THR A 377 0.07 15.50 -10.49
N ALA A 378 -0.92 16.16 -9.89
CA ALA A 378 -1.31 17.52 -10.28
C ALA A 378 -0.15 18.52 -10.10
N LEU A 379 0.59 18.43 -9.01
CA LEU A 379 1.76 19.28 -8.76
C LEU A 379 2.91 18.98 -9.72
N ALA A 380 3.23 17.71 -9.97
CA ALA A 380 4.27 17.30 -10.91
C ALA A 380 3.98 17.86 -12.32
N LEU A 381 2.73 17.70 -12.79
CA LEU A 381 2.32 18.24 -14.07
C LEU A 381 2.44 19.78 -14.13
N ARG A 382 2.02 20.48 -13.06
CA ARG A 382 2.14 21.94 -12.98
C ARG A 382 3.60 22.40 -13.03
N LEU A 383 4.49 21.75 -12.27
CA LEU A 383 5.93 22.06 -12.28
C LEU A 383 6.55 21.82 -13.65
N ARG A 384 6.18 20.73 -14.33
CA ARG A 384 6.62 20.44 -15.70
C ARG A 384 6.16 21.51 -16.70
N LEU A 385 4.89 21.91 -16.64
CA LEU A 385 4.35 22.96 -17.51
C LEU A 385 4.98 24.35 -17.23
N ALA A 386 5.43 24.59 -16.00
CA ALA A 386 6.17 25.79 -15.63
C ALA A 386 7.66 25.75 -16.04
N GLY A 387 8.10 24.70 -16.76
CA GLY A 387 9.48 24.56 -17.23
C GLY A 387 10.49 24.21 -16.13
N VAL A 388 10.05 23.70 -14.97
CA VAL A 388 10.95 23.30 -13.89
C VAL A 388 11.78 22.08 -14.36
N SER A 389 13.11 22.21 -14.30
CA SER A 389 14.03 21.13 -14.68
C SER A 389 13.87 19.91 -13.80
N LEU A 390 14.33 18.73 -14.28
CA LEU A 390 14.32 17.49 -13.49
C LEU A 390 15.07 17.65 -12.17
N GLU A 391 16.29 18.22 -12.23
CA GLU A 391 17.11 18.50 -11.03
C GLU A 391 16.36 19.36 -10.02
N ALA A 392 15.80 20.51 -10.45
CA ALA A 392 15.07 21.41 -9.58
C ALA A 392 13.83 20.74 -8.97
N HIS A 393 13.12 19.90 -9.74
CA HIS A 393 11.99 19.12 -9.25
C HIS A 393 12.41 18.13 -8.16
N LEU A 394 13.47 17.35 -8.40
CA LEU A 394 13.98 16.38 -7.42
C LEU A 394 14.51 17.05 -6.16
N ARG A 395 15.08 18.26 -6.25
CA ARG A 395 15.47 19.07 -5.08
C ARG A 395 14.26 19.52 -4.25
N ILE A 396 13.12 19.82 -4.89
CA ILE A 396 11.86 20.12 -4.17
C ILE A 396 11.40 18.88 -3.40
N VAL A 397 11.46 17.70 -4.03
CA VAL A 397 11.07 16.43 -3.40
C VAL A 397 12.00 16.11 -2.22
N ASP A 398 13.30 16.30 -2.39
CA ASP A 398 14.30 16.13 -1.33
C ASP A 398 14.04 17.08 -0.16
N ALA A 399 13.82 18.36 -0.43
CA ALA A 399 13.53 19.35 0.60
C ALA A 399 12.25 19.00 1.40
N LEU A 400 11.22 18.48 0.74
CA LEU A 400 10.01 18.00 1.42
C LEU A 400 10.30 16.76 2.28
N ALA A 401 11.07 15.80 1.78
CA ALA A 401 11.47 14.61 2.54
C ALA A 401 12.27 14.98 3.79
N MET A 402 13.23 15.90 3.66
CA MET A 402 14.03 16.40 4.78
C MET A 402 13.21 17.19 5.79
N LEU A 403 12.24 18.00 5.33
CA LEU A 403 11.32 18.72 6.22
C LEU A 403 10.52 17.74 7.10
N PHE A 404 9.94 16.70 6.49
CA PHE A 404 9.21 15.69 7.26
C PHE A 404 10.12 14.83 8.13
N PHE A 405 11.34 14.53 7.69
CA PHE A 405 12.35 13.89 8.52
C PHE A 405 12.60 14.69 9.80
N LEU A 406 12.87 16.00 9.69
CA LEU A 406 13.10 16.89 10.83
C LEU A 406 11.86 17.02 11.71
N LEU A 407 10.65 17.06 11.12
CA LEU A 407 9.40 17.05 11.87
C LEU A 407 9.27 15.80 12.73
N VAL A 408 9.50 14.62 12.15
CA VAL A 408 9.42 13.35 12.87
C VAL A 408 10.53 13.22 13.89
N LEU A 409 11.74 13.67 13.57
CA LEU A 409 12.86 13.73 14.51
C LEU A 409 12.48 14.55 15.77
N ASN A 410 11.86 15.72 15.56
CA ASN A 410 11.33 16.53 16.65
C ASN A 410 10.27 15.77 17.48
N LEU A 411 9.35 15.07 16.82
CA LEU A 411 8.32 14.26 17.49
C LEU A 411 8.90 13.07 18.29
N VAL A 412 10.04 12.51 17.85
CA VAL A 412 10.72 11.42 18.57
C VAL A 412 11.43 11.93 19.82
N PHE A 413 12.22 13.01 19.69
CA PHE A 413 13.12 13.45 20.75
C PHE A 413 12.54 14.47 21.71
N PHE A 414 11.63 15.35 21.24
CA PHE A 414 11.15 16.50 21.99
C PHE A 414 9.67 16.42 22.37
N ALA A 415 8.88 15.50 21.82
CA ALA A 415 7.51 15.35 22.28
C ALA A 415 7.48 14.89 23.75
N PRO A 416 6.75 15.54 24.63
CA PRO A 416 6.69 15.17 26.03
C PRO A 416 6.22 13.72 26.17
N VAL A 417 7.05 12.91 26.86
CA VAL A 417 6.66 11.54 27.24
C VAL A 417 5.39 11.65 28.06
N SER A 418 4.29 11.08 27.58
CA SER A 418 3.01 11.16 28.30
C SER A 418 3.20 10.61 29.72
N ARG A 419 2.71 11.34 30.74
CA ARG A 419 2.88 10.98 32.17
C ARG A 419 2.45 9.53 32.51
N THR A 420 1.67 8.89 31.65
CA THR A 420 1.25 7.47 31.77
C THR A 420 2.37 6.47 31.53
N GLU A 421 3.31 6.72 30.62
CA GLU A 421 4.45 5.81 30.38
C GLU A 421 5.47 5.82 31.53
N LYS A 422 5.54 6.93 32.26
CA LYS A 422 6.42 7.06 33.42
C LYS A 422 5.94 6.23 34.61
N LYS A 423 4.62 6.00 34.72
CA LYS A 423 4.01 5.25 35.83
C LYS A 423 4.18 3.73 35.66
N ASP A 424 4.14 3.23 34.40
CA ASP A 424 4.34 1.80 34.11
C ASP A 424 5.81 1.38 34.24
N ARG A 425 6.76 2.26 33.92
CA ARG A 425 8.21 1.99 34.12
C ARG A 425 8.63 2.07 35.60
N GLY A 426 7.90 2.82 36.42
CA GLY A 426 8.14 2.89 37.88
C GLY A 426 7.64 1.66 38.63
N SER A 427 6.50 1.08 38.24
CA SER A 427 5.91 -0.07 38.94
C SER A 427 6.66 -1.40 38.71
N VAL A 428 7.44 -1.51 37.63
CA VAL A 428 8.27 -2.72 37.37
C VAL A 428 9.56 -2.73 38.17
N LYS A 429 10.00 -1.58 38.72
CA LYS A 429 11.23 -1.50 39.57
C LYS A 429 10.99 -1.76 41.06
N GLU A 430 9.73 -1.74 41.52
CA GLU A 430 9.42 -1.97 42.94
C GLU A 430 8.96 -3.40 43.25
N SER A 431 8.91 -4.30 42.26
CA SER A 431 8.53 -5.72 42.43
C SER A 431 9.66 -6.72 42.11
N GLY A 432 10.91 -6.27 42.18
CA GLY A 432 12.10 -7.12 42.03
C GLY A 432 12.90 -7.27 43.32
#